data_7df40efe89919819ade67cf7bdbdc55c
#
_entry.id   7df40efe89919819ade67cf7bdbdc55c
#
_cell.length_a   1.000
_cell.length_b   1.000
_cell.length_c   1.000
_cell.angle_alpha   90.00
_cell.angle_beta   90.00
_cell.angle_gamma   90.00
#
_symmetry.space_group_name_H-M   'P 1'
#
loop_
_entity.id
_entity.type
_entity.pdbx_description
1 polymer ?
#
loop_
_entity_poly.entity_id
_entity_poly.type
_entity_poly.pdbx_seq_one_letter_code
_entity_poly.pdbx_strand_id
1 'polypeptide(L)'
;MQFSFTRSLLAVSLLTLAAGLAQAEETVRIGYQKYGTLITLKARGTLEQRLAKDGVKVQWTEFPGGPQLLEGLNVGSIDFGVTGETPPVFAQAAGADLVYVAHEPPAPTSEAILVPKDSPIQSLNDLKGKKIALNKGSNVHYLLVQALAKAGIPYKDIQPVYLPPADARAAFERGAVDAWVIWDPYQAAAETRLQARTLTDATGLADNHQFYLATRSFAKAHPEQVGAIVDEVRSVGEWAKAHPDEVAAQVAPLLNLPLDTAERVVKRQGYGARFISPEVAAQQQKIADAFAALKLIPKPLVIRDVVWTPPASLQTAAAKP
;
A
#
# COMPACT_ATOMS: atom_id res chain seq x y z
N MET A 1 70.85 35.49 52.55
CA MET A 1 70.25 34.34 51.86
C MET A 1 68.79 34.22 52.31
N GLN A 2 67.83 34.78 51.57
CA GLN A 2 66.42 34.69 51.89
C GLN A 2 65.74 34.16 50.65
N PHE A 3 65.15 32.98 50.71
CA PHE A 3 64.30 32.41 49.64
C PHE A 3 62.86 32.83 49.87
N SER A 4 62.33 33.56 48.91
CA SER A 4 60.93 33.96 48.86
C SER A 4 60.12 32.88 48.10
N PHE A 5 59.10 32.28 48.75
CA PHE A 5 58.16 31.33 48.19
C PHE A 5 56.95 32.12 47.70
N THR A 6 56.83 32.27 46.42
CA THR A 6 55.57 32.75 45.72
C THR A 6 54.59 31.60 45.55
N ARG A 7 53.45 31.68 46.21
CA ARG A 7 52.29 30.78 46.04
C ARG A 7 51.54 31.14 44.76
N SER A 8 51.66 30.27 43.79
CA SER A 8 50.77 30.36 42.57
C SER A 8 49.45 29.70 42.89
N LEU A 9 48.36 30.47 42.89
CA LEU A 9 47.00 29.98 42.90
C LEU A 9 46.64 29.49 41.48
N LEU A 10 46.47 28.16 41.31
CA LEU A 10 45.86 27.59 40.13
C LEU A 10 44.33 27.72 40.25
N ALA A 11 43.77 28.60 39.48
CA ALA A 11 42.32 28.66 39.24
C ALA A 11 41.94 27.52 38.27
N VAL A 12 41.32 26.46 38.79
CA VAL A 12 40.73 25.39 37.99
C VAL A 12 39.38 25.90 37.51
N SER A 13 39.33 26.36 36.25
CA SER A 13 38.07 26.64 35.55
C SER A 13 37.39 25.33 35.18
N LEU A 14 36.33 24.95 35.89
CA LEU A 14 35.40 23.92 35.46
C LEU A 14 34.62 24.43 34.22
N LEU A 15 35.07 24.09 33.04
CA LEU A 15 34.24 24.11 31.86
C LEU A 15 33.23 22.95 31.97
N THR A 16 32.01 23.25 32.41
CA THR A 16 30.87 22.38 32.22
C THR A 16 30.57 22.35 30.73
N LEU A 17 31.05 21.31 30.01
CA LEU A 17 30.54 20.95 28.70
C LEU A 17 29.08 20.53 28.90
N ALA A 18 28.16 21.44 28.63
CA ALA A 18 26.79 21.10 28.32
C ALA A 18 26.82 20.40 26.96
N ALA A 19 27.12 19.11 26.95
CA ALA A 19 26.80 18.24 25.83
C ALA A 19 25.27 18.21 25.74
N GLY A 20 24.69 19.13 24.99
CA GLY A 20 23.34 19.01 24.51
C GLY A 20 23.28 17.68 23.77
N LEU A 21 22.66 16.70 24.38
CA LEU A 21 22.25 15.49 23.68
C LEU A 21 21.39 15.97 22.51
N ALA A 22 22.00 16.10 21.34
CA ALA A 22 21.27 16.19 20.10
C ALA A 22 20.46 14.90 20.04
N GLN A 23 19.22 14.96 20.52
CA GLN A 23 18.27 13.87 20.38
C GLN A 23 18.16 13.65 18.89
N ALA A 24 18.64 12.51 18.41
CA ALA A 24 18.52 12.17 17.00
C ALA A 24 17.04 12.30 16.67
N GLU A 25 16.73 13.17 15.73
CA GLU A 25 15.35 13.44 15.33
C GLU A 25 14.74 12.13 14.83
N GLU A 26 13.72 11.66 15.52
CA GLU A 26 13.05 10.42 15.20
C GLU A 26 12.37 10.54 13.83
N THR A 27 12.55 9.55 12.97
CA THR A 27 12.01 9.58 11.61
C THR A 27 11.15 8.36 11.35
N VAL A 28 9.90 8.57 10.96
CA VAL A 28 9.00 7.54 10.44
C VAL A 28 9.11 7.52 8.91
N ARG A 29 9.46 6.36 8.36
CA ARG A 29 9.63 6.16 6.91
C ARG A 29 8.40 5.46 6.36
N ILE A 30 7.68 6.14 5.45
CA ILE A 30 6.40 5.68 4.90
C ILE A 30 6.54 5.38 3.42
N GLY A 31 6.23 4.13 3.04
CA GLY A 31 6.11 3.73 1.65
C GLY A 31 4.70 4.03 1.11
N TYR A 32 4.63 4.61 -0.08
CA TYR A 32 3.37 4.87 -0.76
C TYR A 32 3.45 4.50 -2.24
N GLN A 33 2.30 4.37 -2.87
CA GLN A 33 2.12 4.20 -4.31
C GLN A 33 1.36 5.41 -4.86
N LYS A 34 1.40 5.63 -6.16
CA LYS A 34 0.54 6.62 -6.84
C LYS A 34 -0.93 6.15 -6.86
N TYR A 35 -1.42 5.78 -5.70
CA TYR A 35 -2.76 5.23 -5.50
C TYR A 35 -3.16 5.36 -4.02
N GLY A 36 -4.49 5.42 -3.74
CA GLY A 36 -5.05 5.32 -2.40
C GLY A 36 -4.92 6.59 -1.55
N THR A 37 -5.29 6.47 -0.29
CA THR A 37 -5.38 7.61 0.63
C THR A 37 -4.01 8.20 0.99
N LEU A 38 -2.90 7.40 0.97
CA LEU A 38 -1.58 7.92 1.35
C LEU A 38 -1.04 9.00 0.41
N ILE A 39 -1.36 8.97 -0.89
CA ILE A 39 -0.93 10.05 -1.79
C ILE A 39 -1.64 11.37 -1.45
N THR A 40 -2.92 11.29 -1.08
CA THR A 40 -3.71 12.45 -0.63
C THR A 40 -3.20 12.96 0.73
N LEU A 41 -2.94 12.06 1.68
CA LEU A 41 -2.38 12.41 2.99
C LEU A 41 -1.03 13.13 2.85
N LYS A 42 -0.12 12.58 2.04
CA LYS A 42 1.17 13.21 1.72
C LYS A 42 1.00 14.60 1.11
N ALA A 43 0.08 14.75 0.15
CA ALA A 43 -0.18 16.04 -0.50
C ALA A 43 -0.72 17.11 0.46
N ARG A 44 -1.46 16.70 1.49
CA ARG A 44 -2.02 17.60 2.51
C ARG A 44 -1.01 17.96 3.61
N GLY A 45 0.01 17.15 3.84
CA GLY A 45 1.03 17.39 4.86
C GLY A 45 0.51 17.36 6.31
N THR A 46 -0.68 16.82 6.56
CA THR A 46 -1.29 16.83 7.90
C THR A 46 -0.61 15.86 8.86
N LEU A 47 -0.10 14.73 8.36
CA LEU A 47 0.66 13.78 9.15
C LEU A 47 1.98 14.37 9.63
N GLU A 48 2.71 15.07 8.77
CA GLU A 48 3.94 15.76 9.12
C GLU A 48 3.70 16.81 10.21
N GLN A 49 2.62 17.60 10.07
CA GLN A 49 2.24 18.61 11.06
C GLN A 49 1.86 17.98 12.41
N ARG A 50 1.21 16.82 12.39
CA ARG A 50 0.83 16.10 13.61
C ARG A 50 2.06 15.56 14.32
N LEU A 51 2.91 14.81 13.62
CA LEU A 51 4.06 14.13 14.21
C LEU A 51 5.19 15.10 14.58
N ALA A 52 5.32 16.23 13.92
CA ALA A 52 6.29 17.27 14.27
C ALA A 52 6.09 17.79 15.69
N LYS A 53 4.89 17.75 16.25
CA LYS A 53 4.59 18.15 17.64
C LYS A 53 5.30 17.25 18.66
N ASP A 54 5.57 16.01 18.26
CA ASP A 54 6.26 15.00 19.07
C ASP A 54 7.74 14.87 18.69
N GLY A 55 8.25 15.78 17.85
CA GLY A 55 9.65 15.77 17.38
C GLY A 55 9.95 14.69 16.35
N VAL A 56 8.92 14.15 15.68
CA VAL A 56 9.05 13.07 14.70
C VAL A 56 8.93 13.61 13.28
N LYS A 57 9.89 13.28 12.42
CA LYS A 57 9.85 13.55 10.97
C LYS A 57 9.15 12.45 10.21
N VAL A 58 8.50 12.80 9.10
CA VAL A 58 7.96 11.85 8.13
C VAL A 58 8.80 11.87 6.87
N GLN A 59 9.26 10.71 6.44
CA GLN A 59 9.94 10.52 5.17
C GLN A 59 9.10 9.62 4.26
N TRP A 60 8.80 10.11 3.06
CA TRP A 60 8.01 9.37 2.07
C TRP A 60 8.88 8.74 1.00
N THR A 61 8.60 7.47 0.67
CA THR A 61 9.25 6.75 -0.44
C THR A 61 8.19 6.20 -1.38
N GLU A 62 8.29 6.54 -2.68
CA GLU A 62 7.39 6.04 -3.71
C GLU A 62 7.82 4.67 -4.22
N PHE A 63 6.84 3.78 -4.40
CA PHE A 63 7.03 2.45 -4.97
C PHE A 63 6.09 2.21 -6.16
N PRO A 64 6.52 1.44 -7.17
CA PRO A 64 5.73 1.18 -8.37
C PRO A 64 4.57 0.20 -8.15
N GLY A 65 4.58 -0.52 -7.03
CA GLY A 65 3.56 -1.53 -6.71
C GLY A 65 3.76 -2.15 -5.33
N GLY A 66 2.74 -2.86 -4.86
CA GLY A 66 2.71 -3.47 -3.53
C GLY A 66 3.85 -4.46 -3.25
N PRO A 67 4.18 -5.39 -4.15
CA PRO A 67 5.30 -6.31 -3.93
C PRO A 67 6.61 -5.61 -3.65
N GLN A 68 6.96 -4.57 -4.41
CA GLN A 68 8.19 -3.79 -4.24
C GLN A 68 8.16 -2.97 -2.95
N LEU A 69 7.00 -2.44 -2.56
CA LEU A 69 6.83 -1.73 -1.30
C LEU A 69 7.08 -2.67 -0.10
N LEU A 70 6.55 -3.88 -0.14
CA LEU A 70 6.75 -4.86 0.93
C LEU A 70 8.18 -5.42 0.98
N GLU A 71 8.90 -5.44 -0.13
CA GLU A 71 10.33 -5.69 -0.11
C GLU A 71 11.06 -4.56 0.65
N GLY A 72 10.70 -3.29 0.37
CA GLY A 72 11.20 -2.14 1.12
C GLY A 72 10.91 -2.22 2.63
N LEU A 73 9.72 -2.69 3.01
CA LEU A 73 9.35 -2.95 4.39
C LEU A 73 10.22 -4.07 5.01
N ASN A 74 10.38 -5.18 4.28
CA ASN A 74 11.12 -6.36 4.73
C ASN A 74 12.61 -6.06 4.98
N VAL A 75 13.23 -5.24 4.13
CA VAL A 75 14.65 -4.84 4.32
C VAL A 75 14.81 -3.64 5.24
N GLY A 76 13.73 -3.12 5.83
CA GLY A 76 13.76 -2.02 6.77
C GLY A 76 14.08 -0.65 6.15
N SER A 77 13.88 -0.45 4.84
CA SER A 77 14.01 0.87 4.21
C SER A 77 12.80 1.77 4.47
N ILE A 78 11.66 1.19 4.82
CA ILE A 78 10.46 1.87 5.33
C ILE A 78 9.92 1.15 6.56
N ASP A 79 9.14 1.85 7.38
CA ASP A 79 8.57 1.38 8.65
C ASP A 79 7.08 1.04 8.50
N PHE A 80 6.40 1.75 7.61
CA PHE A 80 4.96 1.69 7.38
C PHE A 80 4.64 1.88 5.90
N GLY A 81 3.53 1.30 5.42
CA GLY A 81 3.12 1.48 4.03
C GLY A 81 1.76 0.88 3.73
N VAL A 82 1.29 1.08 2.47
CA VAL A 82 0.00 0.60 1.99
C VAL A 82 0.17 -0.27 0.74
N THR A 83 -0.58 -1.37 0.71
CA THR A 83 -0.68 -2.22 -0.48
C THR A 83 -2.11 -2.73 -0.65
N GLY A 84 -2.43 -3.32 -1.81
CA GLY A 84 -3.63 -4.13 -1.94
C GLY A 84 -3.54 -5.43 -1.12
N GLU A 85 -4.56 -6.25 -1.22
CA GLU A 85 -4.77 -7.43 -0.36
C GLU A 85 -3.79 -8.60 -0.62
N THR A 86 -3.27 -8.75 -1.81
CA THR A 86 -2.44 -9.92 -2.17
C THR A 86 -0.96 -9.80 -1.83
N PRO A 87 -0.27 -8.66 -2.01
CA PRO A 87 1.16 -8.55 -1.72
C PRO A 87 1.58 -9.03 -0.33
N PRO A 88 0.82 -8.74 0.75
CA PRO A 88 1.20 -9.21 2.09
C PRO A 88 1.21 -10.73 2.24
N VAL A 89 0.35 -11.44 1.50
CA VAL A 89 0.33 -12.91 1.47
C VAL A 89 1.65 -13.46 0.93
N PHE A 90 2.14 -12.89 -0.17
CA PHE A 90 3.43 -13.30 -0.75
C PHE A 90 4.61 -12.90 0.13
N ALA A 91 4.58 -11.72 0.73
CA ALA A 91 5.63 -11.28 1.66
C ALA A 91 5.71 -12.19 2.90
N GLN A 92 4.57 -12.51 3.52
CA GLN A 92 4.50 -13.46 4.65
C GLN A 92 4.98 -14.85 4.24
N ALA A 93 4.61 -15.34 3.05
CA ALA A 93 5.06 -16.64 2.53
C ALA A 93 6.58 -16.67 2.32
N ALA A 94 7.19 -15.54 1.98
CA ALA A 94 8.63 -15.35 1.86
C ALA A 94 9.33 -15.14 3.21
N GLY A 95 8.59 -15.04 4.33
CA GLY A 95 9.15 -14.90 5.68
C GLY A 95 9.36 -13.45 6.13
N ALA A 96 8.75 -12.47 5.48
CA ALA A 96 8.84 -11.08 5.90
C ALA A 96 8.21 -10.87 7.30
N ASP A 97 8.91 -10.12 8.17
CA ASP A 97 8.44 -9.81 9.53
C ASP A 97 7.63 -8.51 9.54
N LEU A 98 6.40 -8.61 9.06
CA LEU A 98 5.42 -7.55 8.97
C LEU A 98 4.16 -7.84 9.78
N VAL A 99 3.37 -6.80 10.04
CA VAL A 99 2.05 -6.90 10.65
C VAL A 99 1.01 -6.12 9.87
N TYR A 100 -0.21 -6.66 9.77
CA TYR A 100 -1.37 -5.93 9.27
C TYR A 100 -1.88 -4.99 10.37
N VAL A 101 -1.91 -3.71 10.08
CA VAL A 101 -2.30 -2.66 11.04
C VAL A 101 -3.75 -2.24 10.84
N ALA A 102 -4.10 -1.87 9.62
CA ALA A 102 -5.41 -1.35 9.26
C ALA A 102 -5.78 -1.72 7.82
N HIS A 103 -7.02 -1.49 7.46
CA HIS A 103 -7.52 -1.68 6.10
C HIS A 103 -8.50 -0.56 5.72
N GLU A 104 -8.71 -0.37 4.42
CA GLU A 104 -9.82 0.42 3.88
C GLU A 104 -10.97 -0.49 3.42
N PRO A 105 -12.19 0.04 3.27
CA PRO A 105 -13.33 -0.71 2.72
C PRO A 105 -13.04 -1.30 1.33
N PRO A 106 -13.83 -2.30 0.87
CA PRO A 106 -13.71 -2.85 -0.47
C PRO A 106 -13.78 -1.80 -1.56
N ALA A 107 -12.93 -1.97 -2.59
CA ALA A 107 -12.88 -1.13 -3.78
C ALA A 107 -12.79 -1.97 -5.07
N PRO A 108 -13.73 -2.90 -5.34
CA PRO A 108 -13.61 -3.88 -6.42
C PRO A 108 -13.58 -3.26 -7.80
N THR A 109 -14.14 -2.08 -8.00
CA THR A 109 -14.15 -1.40 -9.30
C THR A 109 -12.84 -0.70 -9.65
N SER A 110 -11.88 -0.63 -8.71
CA SER A 110 -10.59 0.02 -8.93
C SER A 110 -9.49 -0.92 -9.43
N GLU A 111 -9.86 -2.12 -9.84
CA GLU A 111 -9.02 -3.05 -10.60
C GLU A 111 -9.85 -3.82 -11.62
N ALA A 112 -9.23 -4.19 -12.74
CA ALA A 112 -9.93 -4.81 -13.85
C ALA A 112 -9.02 -5.68 -14.72
N ILE A 113 -9.66 -6.59 -15.48
CA ILE A 113 -9.09 -7.23 -16.66
C ILE A 113 -9.47 -6.39 -17.86
N LEU A 114 -8.47 -5.81 -18.51
CA LEU A 114 -8.61 -4.96 -19.68
C LEU A 114 -8.22 -5.72 -20.93
N VAL A 115 -8.93 -5.43 -22.04
CA VAL A 115 -8.59 -5.90 -23.38
C VAL A 115 -8.52 -4.70 -24.34
N PRO A 116 -7.77 -4.79 -25.45
CA PRO A 116 -7.76 -3.75 -26.47
C PRO A 116 -9.17 -3.45 -26.98
N LYS A 117 -9.40 -2.22 -27.45
CA LYS A 117 -10.71 -1.77 -27.98
C LYS A 117 -11.34 -2.76 -28.96
N ASP A 118 -10.56 -3.20 -29.93
CA ASP A 118 -11.00 -4.07 -31.03
C ASP A 118 -10.68 -5.56 -30.77
N SER A 119 -10.41 -5.92 -29.50
CA SER A 119 -10.12 -7.31 -29.13
C SER A 119 -11.31 -8.24 -29.40
N PRO A 120 -11.09 -9.44 -29.95
CA PRO A 120 -12.11 -10.46 -30.11
C PRO A 120 -12.52 -11.10 -28.77
N ILE A 121 -11.80 -10.85 -27.68
CA ILE A 121 -12.13 -11.35 -26.35
C ILE A 121 -13.37 -10.61 -25.83
N GLN A 122 -14.47 -11.34 -25.64
CA GLN A 122 -15.75 -10.78 -25.21
C GLN A 122 -16.20 -11.29 -23.83
N SER A 123 -15.63 -12.41 -23.38
CA SER A 123 -15.98 -13.08 -22.14
C SER A 123 -14.75 -13.63 -21.43
N LEU A 124 -14.89 -14.01 -20.15
CA LEU A 124 -13.83 -14.68 -19.42
C LEU A 124 -13.39 -16.00 -20.06
N ASN A 125 -14.30 -16.70 -20.75
CA ASN A 125 -13.97 -17.97 -21.41
C ASN A 125 -12.97 -17.80 -22.56
N ASP A 126 -12.90 -16.60 -23.15
CA ASP A 126 -11.98 -16.29 -24.25
C ASP A 126 -10.54 -16.06 -23.76
N LEU A 127 -10.31 -16.03 -22.44
CA LEU A 127 -8.98 -15.89 -21.85
C LEU A 127 -8.13 -17.16 -21.98
N LYS A 128 -8.73 -18.32 -22.29
CA LYS A 128 -8.00 -19.58 -22.46
C LYS A 128 -6.96 -19.45 -23.58
N GLY A 129 -5.70 -19.83 -23.28
CA GLY A 129 -4.57 -19.76 -24.21
C GLY A 129 -3.99 -18.35 -24.42
N LYS A 130 -4.57 -17.30 -23.83
CA LYS A 130 -4.17 -15.90 -24.05
C LYS A 130 -2.96 -15.49 -23.23
N LYS A 131 -2.21 -14.53 -23.77
CA LYS A 131 -1.12 -13.84 -23.08
C LYS A 131 -1.70 -12.72 -22.23
N ILE A 132 -1.58 -12.84 -20.91
CA ILE A 132 -2.20 -11.92 -19.96
C ILE A 132 -1.10 -11.24 -19.13
N ALA A 133 -0.93 -9.93 -19.30
CA ALA A 133 0.02 -9.14 -18.51
C ALA A 133 -0.55 -8.85 -17.12
N LEU A 134 0.29 -8.97 -16.09
CA LEU A 134 -0.02 -8.62 -14.70
C LEU A 134 1.25 -8.44 -13.86
N ASN A 135 1.14 -7.76 -12.74
CA ASN A 135 2.21 -7.72 -11.74
C ASN A 135 2.06 -8.94 -10.80
N LYS A 136 3.05 -9.84 -10.84
CA LYS A 136 3.03 -11.07 -10.02
C LYS A 136 2.95 -10.76 -8.52
N GLY A 137 2.06 -11.43 -7.82
CA GLY A 137 1.91 -11.26 -6.37
C GLY A 137 1.19 -9.98 -5.94
N SER A 138 0.64 -9.20 -6.88
CA SER A 138 -0.22 -8.06 -6.59
C SER A 138 -1.69 -8.48 -6.49
N ASN A 139 -2.57 -7.56 -6.03
CA ASN A 139 -4.02 -7.80 -5.94
C ASN A 139 -4.64 -8.26 -7.27
N VAL A 140 -4.21 -7.70 -8.41
CA VAL A 140 -4.71 -8.14 -9.73
C VAL A 140 -4.29 -9.57 -10.09
N HIS A 141 -3.30 -10.15 -9.43
CA HIS A 141 -3.01 -11.57 -9.56
C HIS A 141 -4.14 -12.41 -8.94
N TYR A 142 -4.69 -11.98 -7.81
CA TYR A 142 -5.85 -12.63 -7.20
C TYR A 142 -7.11 -12.44 -8.03
N LEU A 143 -7.37 -11.22 -8.55
CA LEU A 143 -8.46 -10.98 -9.48
C LEU A 143 -8.42 -11.96 -10.67
N LEU A 144 -7.24 -12.13 -11.30
CA LEU A 144 -7.08 -13.07 -12.41
C LEU A 144 -7.40 -14.51 -12.00
N VAL A 145 -6.88 -14.94 -10.84
CA VAL A 145 -7.16 -16.29 -10.30
C VAL A 145 -8.66 -16.51 -10.11
N GLN A 146 -9.36 -15.53 -9.52
CA GLN A 146 -10.80 -15.64 -9.29
C GLN A 146 -11.61 -15.59 -10.60
N ALA A 147 -11.22 -14.75 -11.53
CA ALA A 147 -11.87 -14.67 -12.86
C ALA A 147 -11.73 -16.00 -13.64
N LEU A 148 -10.54 -16.59 -13.63
CA LEU A 148 -10.31 -17.88 -14.28
C LEU A 148 -11.07 -19.02 -13.56
N ALA A 149 -11.12 -19.03 -12.24
CA ALA A 149 -11.89 -20.00 -11.46
C ALA A 149 -13.39 -19.92 -11.79
N LYS A 150 -13.94 -18.70 -11.89
CA LYS A 150 -15.33 -18.47 -12.29
C LYS A 150 -15.62 -18.97 -13.71
N ALA A 151 -14.66 -18.86 -14.63
CA ALA A 151 -14.77 -19.34 -16.01
C ALA A 151 -14.45 -20.86 -16.14
N GLY A 152 -14.03 -21.53 -15.05
CA GLY A 152 -13.61 -22.94 -15.11
C GLY A 152 -12.31 -23.15 -15.90
N ILE A 153 -11.46 -22.12 -16.03
CA ILE A 153 -10.19 -22.20 -16.75
C ILE A 153 -9.06 -22.47 -15.76
N PRO A 154 -8.35 -23.59 -15.88
CA PRO A 154 -7.14 -23.84 -15.08
C PRO A 154 -6.08 -22.76 -15.34
N TYR A 155 -5.39 -22.29 -14.28
CA TYR A 155 -4.35 -21.26 -14.41
C TYR A 155 -3.25 -21.62 -15.42
N LYS A 156 -2.92 -22.90 -15.56
CA LYS A 156 -1.95 -23.42 -16.55
C LYS A 156 -2.39 -23.27 -18.01
N ASP A 157 -3.67 -23.02 -18.24
CA ASP A 157 -4.25 -22.92 -19.58
C ASP A 157 -4.23 -21.49 -20.13
N ILE A 158 -3.62 -20.54 -19.42
CA ILE A 158 -3.28 -19.18 -19.88
C ILE A 158 -1.76 -19.01 -19.96
N GLN A 159 -1.33 -17.91 -20.58
CA GLN A 159 0.08 -17.51 -20.65
C GLN A 159 0.30 -16.23 -19.82
N PRO A 160 0.58 -16.32 -18.50
CA PRO A 160 0.80 -15.12 -17.69
C PRO A 160 2.12 -14.47 -18.04
N VAL A 161 2.11 -13.16 -18.28
CA VAL A 161 3.27 -12.33 -18.57
C VAL A 161 3.49 -11.40 -17.38
N TYR A 162 4.49 -11.71 -16.55
CA TYR A 162 4.74 -10.98 -15.33
C TYR A 162 5.60 -9.74 -15.59
N LEU A 163 4.97 -8.57 -15.51
CA LEU A 163 5.59 -7.27 -15.77
C LEU A 163 5.19 -6.24 -14.70
N PRO A 164 6.09 -5.30 -14.37
CA PRO A 164 5.71 -4.09 -13.63
C PRO A 164 4.67 -3.29 -14.42
N PRO A 165 3.85 -2.44 -13.77
CA PRO A 165 2.75 -1.73 -14.43
C PRO A 165 3.14 -0.93 -15.67
N ALA A 166 4.28 -0.22 -15.66
CA ALA A 166 4.74 0.58 -16.80
C ALA A 166 5.11 -0.30 -18.01
N ASP A 167 5.81 -1.41 -17.77
CA ASP A 167 6.21 -2.35 -18.83
C ASP A 167 4.99 -3.12 -19.37
N ALA A 168 4.05 -3.51 -18.48
CA ALA A 168 2.79 -4.13 -18.85
C ALA A 168 1.95 -3.20 -19.73
N ARG A 169 1.88 -1.92 -19.39
CA ARG A 169 1.25 -0.90 -20.23
C ARG A 169 1.86 -0.86 -21.63
N ALA A 170 3.19 -0.76 -21.70
CA ALA A 170 3.89 -0.71 -22.98
C ALA A 170 3.69 -2.00 -23.82
N ALA A 171 3.63 -3.18 -23.17
CA ALA A 171 3.33 -4.45 -23.83
C ALA A 171 1.90 -4.49 -24.36
N PHE A 172 0.93 -3.98 -23.60
CA PHE A 172 -0.48 -3.90 -23.97
C PHE A 172 -0.70 -2.94 -25.16
N GLU A 173 -0.11 -1.74 -25.10
CA GLU A 173 -0.18 -0.75 -26.19
C GLU A 173 0.37 -1.26 -27.53
N ARG A 174 1.42 -2.11 -27.49
CA ARG A 174 2.01 -2.71 -28.70
C ARG A 174 1.32 -3.99 -29.17
N GLY A 175 0.27 -4.44 -28.47
CA GLY A 175 -0.38 -5.71 -28.77
C GLY A 175 0.49 -6.95 -28.51
N ALA A 176 1.51 -6.85 -27.65
CA ALA A 176 2.37 -7.97 -27.29
C ALA A 176 1.67 -8.94 -26.30
N VAL A 177 0.60 -8.50 -25.68
CA VAL A 177 -0.29 -9.28 -24.81
C VAL A 177 -1.74 -9.08 -25.22
N ASP A 178 -2.59 -10.08 -24.97
CA ASP A 178 -4.00 -10.08 -25.35
C ASP A 178 -4.90 -9.36 -24.33
N ALA A 179 -4.47 -9.38 -23.04
CA ALA A 179 -5.18 -8.74 -21.94
C ALA A 179 -4.17 -8.19 -20.92
N TRP A 180 -4.64 -7.23 -20.11
CA TRP A 180 -3.87 -6.63 -19.01
C TRP A 180 -4.72 -6.56 -17.76
N VAL A 181 -4.26 -7.16 -16.68
CA VAL A 181 -4.92 -7.08 -15.37
C VAL A 181 -4.21 -6.01 -14.56
N ILE A 182 -4.94 -4.95 -14.19
CA ILE A 182 -4.34 -3.75 -13.63
C ILE A 182 -5.34 -3.00 -12.72
N TRP A 183 -4.80 -2.16 -11.86
CA TRP A 183 -5.52 -1.27 -10.94
C TRP A 183 -5.42 0.20 -11.34
N ASP A 184 -6.24 1.05 -10.71
CA ASP A 184 -6.14 2.50 -10.86
C ASP A 184 -4.81 3.05 -10.28
N PRO A 185 -4.22 4.07 -10.86
CA PRO A 185 -4.74 4.90 -11.95
C PRO A 185 -4.49 4.36 -13.37
N TYR A 186 -3.76 3.25 -13.50
CA TYR A 186 -3.44 2.67 -14.81
C TYR A 186 -4.68 2.19 -15.55
N GLN A 187 -5.65 1.63 -14.83
CA GLN A 187 -6.94 1.21 -15.39
C GLN A 187 -7.65 2.40 -16.04
N ALA A 188 -7.91 3.47 -15.28
CA ALA A 188 -8.58 4.66 -15.80
C ALA A 188 -7.81 5.30 -16.95
N ALA A 189 -6.47 5.34 -16.87
CA ALA A 189 -5.66 5.86 -17.97
C ALA A 189 -5.74 4.99 -19.23
N ALA A 190 -5.81 3.67 -19.11
CA ALA A 190 -5.98 2.78 -20.25
C ALA A 190 -7.38 2.92 -20.87
N GLU A 191 -8.42 3.00 -20.04
CA GLU A 191 -9.80 3.23 -20.49
C GLU A 191 -9.95 4.55 -21.27
N THR A 192 -9.36 5.64 -20.76
CA THR A 192 -9.51 6.98 -21.35
C THR A 192 -8.57 7.24 -22.52
N ARG A 193 -7.30 6.85 -22.41
CA ARG A 193 -6.28 7.18 -23.42
C ARG A 193 -6.12 6.12 -24.51
N LEU A 194 -6.29 4.83 -24.15
CA LEU A 194 -6.14 3.72 -25.08
C LEU A 194 -7.49 3.16 -25.55
N GLN A 195 -8.58 3.69 -25.01
CA GLN A 195 -9.93 3.16 -25.24
C GLN A 195 -10.01 1.65 -24.94
N ALA A 196 -9.19 1.20 -23.98
CA ALA A 196 -9.21 -0.18 -23.52
C ALA A 196 -10.61 -0.52 -22.98
N ARG A 197 -11.07 -1.72 -23.30
CA ARG A 197 -12.36 -2.20 -22.85
C ARG A 197 -12.19 -3.03 -21.58
N THR A 198 -12.98 -2.73 -20.56
CA THR A 198 -13.06 -3.55 -19.34
C THR A 198 -13.83 -4.84 -19.66
N LEU A 199 -13.14 -5.98 -19.58
CA LEU A 199 -13.76 -7.30 -19.70
C LEU A 199 -14.54 -7.65 -18.43
N THR A 200 -13.94 -7.41 -17.28
CA THR A 200 -14.54 -7.48 -15.93
C THR A 200 -13.74 -6.64 -14.97
N ASP A 201 -14.36 -6.11 -13.93
CA ASP A 201 -13.70 -5.63 -12.74
C ASP A 201 -13.72 -6.72 -11.64
N ALA A 202 -13.32 -6.39 -10.41
CA ALA A 202 -13.30 -7.34 -9.32
C ALA A 202 -14.67 -7.53 -8.63
N THR A 203 -15.73 -6.89 -9.07
CA THR A 203 -17.07 -7.01 -8.47
C THR A 203 -17.53 -8.47 -8.45
N GLY A 204 -17.76 -9.01 -7.25
CA GLY A 204 -18.14 -10.41 -7.05
C GLY A 204 -17.03 -11.43 -7.30
N LEU A 205 -15.77 -10.97 -7.40
CA LEU A 205 -14.57 -11.80 -7.57
C LEU A 205 -13.55 -11.59 -6.45
N ALA A 206 -13.26 -10.32 -6.11
CA ALA A 206 -12.34 -9.93 -5.06
C ALA A 206 -12.81 -8.63 -4.40
N ASP A 207 -12.57 -8.50 -3.11
CA ASP A 207 -12.96 -7.28 -2.36
C ASP A 207 -12.03 -6.11 -2.69
N ASN A 208 -10.79 -6.39 -3.04
CA ASN A 208 -9.75 -5.40 -3.32
C ASN A 208 -9.58 -4.38 -2.19
N HIS A 209 -9.37 -4.89 -0.98
CA HIS A 209 -9.02 -4.07 0.16
C HIS A 209 -7.63 -3.44 0.00
N GLN A 210 -7.46 -2.23 0.50
CA GLN A 210 -6.15 -1.68 0.81
C GLN A 210 -5.79 -2.05 2.25
N PHE A 211 -4.57 -2.54 2.47
CA PHE A 211 -4.03 -2.85 3.79
C PHE A 211 -2.86 -1.94 4.12
N TYR A 212 -2.89 -1.41 5.34
CA TYR A 212 -1.77 -0.69 5.95
C TYR A 212 -0.96 -1.68 6.76
N LEU A 213 0.34 -1.71 6.49
CA LEU A 213 1.28 -2.63 7.11
C LEU A 213 2.42 -1.87 7.74
N ALA A 214 2.99 -2.48 8.78
CA ALA A 214 4.20 -1.98 9.44
C ALA A 214 5.21 -3.11 9.62
N THR A 215 6.48 -2.77 9.82
CA THR A 215 7.41 -3.74 10.38
C THR A 215 6.95 -4.06 11.80
N ARG A 216 7.09 -5.32 12.22
CA ARG A 216 6.72 -5.73 13.58
C ARG A 216 7.50 -4.95 14.63
N SER A 217 8.77 -4.67 14.38
CA SER A 217 9.63 -3.89 15.27
C SER A 217 9.12 -2.48 15.47
N PHE A 218 8.74 -1.77 14.38
CA PHE A 218 8.18 -0.42 14.45
C PHE A 218 6.84 -0.42 15.20
N ALA A 219 5.92 -1.32 14.84
CA ALA A 219 4.61 -1.39 15.47
C ALA A 219 4.68 -1.70 16.98
N LYS A 220 5.72 -2.44 17.41
CA LYS A 220 5.98 -2.74 18.82
C LYS A 220 6.62 -1.58 19.57
N ALA A 221 7.59 -0.91 18.94
CA ALA A 221 8.35 0.17 19.58
C ALA A 221 7.57 1.51 19.61
N HIS A 222 6.74 1.78 18.59
CA HIS A 222 6.08 3.05 18.36
C HIS A 222 4.56 2.91 18.13
N PRO A 223 3.81 2.24 19.02
CA PRO A 223 2.38 1.98 18.82
C PRO A 223 1.55 3.25 18.70
N GLU A 224 1.92 4.33 19.42
CA GLU A 224 1.21 5.61 19.35
C GLU A 224 1.42 6.31 17.99
N GLN A 225 2.60 6.20 17.38
CA GLN A 225 2.84 6.71 16.04
C GLN A 225 2.04 5.93 15.00
N VAL A 226 1.97 4.59 15.14
CA VAL A 226 1.10 3.76 14.29
C VAL A 226 -0.35 4.20 14.40
N GLY A 227 -0.84 4.44 15.63
CA GLY A 227 -2.18 4.98 15.87
C GLY A 227 -2.39 6.34 15.21
N ALA A 228 -1.43 7.26 15.38
CA ALA A 228 -1.47 8.59 14.78
C ALA A 228 -1.56 8.54 13.25
N ILE A 229 -0.78 7.65 12.60
CA ILE A 229 -0.83 7.47 11.15
C ILE A 229 -2.21 6.96 10.72
N VAL A 230 -2.75 5.93 11.39
CA VAL A 230 -4.07 5.36 11.07
C VAL A 230 -5.19 6.40 11.24
N ASP A 231 -5.12 7.22 12.27
CA ASP A 231 -6.11 8.30 12.52
C ASP A 231 -6.04 9.38 11.43
N GLU A 232 -4.84 9.80 11.00
CA GLU A 232 -4.70 10.76 9.91
C GLU A 232 -5.19 10.18 8.57
N VAL A 233 -4.88 8.91 8.29
CA VAL A 233 -5.41 8.21 7.11
C VAL A 233 -6.94 8.18 7.15
N ARG A 234 -7.53 7.86 8.31
CA ARG A 234 -8.99 7.87 8.49
C ARG A 234 -9.57 9.25 8.24
N SER A 235 -9.03 10.28 8.89
CA SER A 235 -9.49 11.67 8.76
C SER A 235 -9.42 12.17 7.31
N VAL A 236 -8.30 11.92 6.63
CA VAL A 236 -8.14 12.28 5.21
C VAL A 236 -9.08 11.47 4.32
N GLY A 237 -9.30 10.18 4.63
CA GLY A 237 -10.23 9.34 3.90
C GLY A 237 -11.69 9.83 4.03
N GLU A 238 -12.11 10.21 5.23
CA GLU A 238 -13.45 10.79 5.46
C GLU A 238 -13.63 12.11 4.71
N TRP A 239 -12.61 12.98 4.76
CA TRP A 239 -12.60 14.21 3.97
C TRP A 239 -12.67 13.92 2.48
N ALA A 240 -11.85 12.99 1.97
CA ALA A 240 -11.81 12.61 0.56
C ALA A 240 -13.15 12.08 0.05
N LYS A 241 -13.84 11.28 0.87
CA LYS A 241 -15.19 10.78 0.56
C LYS A 241 -16.21 11.90 0.42
N ALA A 242 -16.09 12.96 1.21
CA ALA A 242 -16.99 14.13 1.18
C ALA A 242 -16.64 15.14 0.08
N HIS A 243 -15.37 15.15 -0.42
CA HIS A 243 -14.85 16.16 -1.33
C HIS A 243 -14.13 15.53 -2.54
N PRO A 244 -14.77 14.62 -3.29
CA PRO A 244 -14.10 13.86 -4.35
C PRO A 244 -13.51 14.73 -5.45
N ASP A 245 -14.16 15.85 -5.80
CA ASP A 245 -13.69 16.76 -6.85
C ASP A 245 -12.42 17.53 -6.40
N GLU A 246 -12.34 17.92 -5.13
CA GLU A 246 -11.13 18.53 -4.57
C GLU A 246 -9.96 17.54 -4.51
N VAL A 247 -10.25 16.29 -4.15
CA VAL A 247 -9.24 15.21 -4.17
C VAL A 247 -8.74 14.99 -5.60
N ALA A 248 -9.64 14.91 -6.57
CA ALA A 248 -9.27 14.73 -7.97
C ALA A 248 -8.38 15.87 -8.48
N ALA A 249 -8.74 17.12 -8.18
CA ALA A 249 -7.93 18.29 -8.53
C ALA A 249 -6.54 18.27 -7.88
N GLN A 250 -6.44 17.80 -6.62
CA GLN A 250 -5.19 17.70 -5.88
C GLN A 250 -4.28 16.58 -6.41
N VAL A 251 -4.85 15.41 -6.74
CA VAL A 251 -4.04 14.24 -7.13
C VAL A 251 -3.77 14.16 -8.63
N ALA A 252 -4.56 14.81 -9.49
CA ALA A 252 -4.38 14.78 -10.94
C ALA A 252 -2.96 15.15 -11.39
N PRO A 253 -2.35 16.27 -10.92
CA PRO A 253 -0.97 16.61 -11.27
C PRO A 253 0.06 15.61 -10.70
N LEU A 254 -0.19 15.05 -9.52
CA LEU A 254 0.70 14.05 -8.89
C LEU A 254 0.70 12.72 -9.67
N LEU A 255 -0.44 12.37 -10.24
CA LEU A 255 -0.62 11.17 -11.06
C LEU A 255 -0.25 11.40 -12.54
N ASN A 256 0.00 12.65 -12.93
CA ASN A 256 0.16 13.06 -14.33
C ASN A 256 -1.02 12.62 -15.22
N LEU A 257 -2.24 12.89 -14.72
CA LEU A 257 -3.50 12.55 -15.38
C LEU A 257 -4.33 13.80 -15.68
N PRO A 258 -5.17 13.77 -16.73
CA PRO A 258 -6.25 14.72 -16.88
C PRO A 258 -7.21 14.66 -15.70
N LEU A 259 -7.89 15.77 -15.41
CA LEU A 259 -8.78 15.87 -14.25
C LEU A 259 -9.94 14.84 -14.31
N ASP A 260 -10.57 14.68 -15.46
CA ASP A 260 -11.66 13.72 -15.68
C ASP A 260 -11.23 12.27 -15.41
N THR A 261 -9.99 11.93 -15.74
CA THR A 261 -9.41 10.62 -15.45
C THR A 261 -9.12 10.47 -13.95
N ALA A 262 -8.61 11.51 -13.30
CA ALA A 262 -8.39 11.52 -11.85
C ALA A 262 -9.70 11.41 -11.06
N GLU A 263 -10.77 12.09 -11.50
CA GLU A 263 -12.11 11.97 -10.92
C GLU A 263 -12.62 10.52 -10.96
N ARG A 264 -12.38 9.82 -12.06
CA ARG A 264 -12.74 8.40 -12.19
C ARG A 264 -11.99 7.53 -11.17
N VAL A 265 -10.69 7.77 -11.02
CA VAL A 265 -9.85 7.07 -10.02
C VAL A 265 -10.38 7.30 -8.60
N VAL A 266 -10.63 8.56 -8.24
CA VAL A 266 -11.09 8.94 -6.89
C VAL A 266 -12.45 8.31 -6.56
N LYS A 267 -13.38 8.27 -7.51
CA LYS A 267 -14.72 7.69 -7.32
C LYS A 267 -14.72 6.16 -7.12
N ARG A 268 -13.65 5.46 -7.52
CA ARG A 268 -13.52 4.01 -7.39
C ARG A 268 -12.85 3.57 -6.08
N GLN A 269 -12.23 4.49 -5.34
CA GLN A 269 -11.51 4.16 -4.11
C GLN A 269 -12.45 3.90 -2.93
N GLY A 270 -12.04 2.99 -2.04
CA GLY A 270 -12.63 2.82 -0.73
C GLY A 270 -11.96 3.73 0.29
N TYR A 271 -12.72 4.55 1.01
CA TYR A 271 -12.22 5.47 2.03
C TYR A 271 -12.69 5.09 3.43
N GLY A 272 -11.86 5.34 4.42
CA GLY A 272 -12.20 5.14 5.83
C GLY A 272 -11.41 4.00 6.48
N ALA A 273 -10.16 4.28 6.83
CA ALA A 273 -9.26 3.31 7.46
C ALA A 273 -9.79 2.83 8.81
N ARG A 274 -9.69 1.51 9.07
CA ARG A 274 -10.08 0.83 10.30
C ARG A 274 -9.03 -0.20 10.68
N PHE A 275 -8.88 -0.46 11.97
CA PHE A 275 -8.08 -1.61 12.42
C PHE A 275 -8.66 -2.92 11.91
N ILE A 276 -7.80 -3.93 11.77
CA ILE A 276 -8.19 -5.23 11.21
C ILE A 276 -9.18 -5.93 12.13
N SER A 277 -10.36 -6.24 11.60
CA SER A 277 -11.36 -7.06 12.29
C SER A 277 -11.13 -8.56 12.03
N PRO A 278 -11.70 -9.45 12.86
CA PRO A 278 -11.68 -10.90 12.61
C PRO A 278 -12.26 -11.29 11.24
N GLU A 279 -13.28 -10.59 10.77
CA GLU A 279 -13.95 -10.82 9.49
C GLU A 279 -13.02 -10.50 8.33
N VAL A 280 -12.33 -9.35 8.39
CA VAL A 280 -11.36 -8.93 7.37
C VAL A 280 -10.15 -9.88 7.36
N ALA A 281 -9.67 -10.29 8.54
CA ALA A 281 -8.60 -11.31 8.61
C ALA A 281 -9.04 -12.65 7.99
N ALA A 282 -10.31 -13.04 8.16
CA ALA A 282 -10.86 -14.26 7.55
C ALA A 282 -11.03 -14.12 6.02
N GLN A 283 -11.37 -12.93 5.51
CA GLN A 283 -11.38 -12.66 4.06
C GLN A 283 -9.96 -12.76 3.49
N GLN A 284 -8.99 -12.15 4.15
CA GLN A 284 -7.58 -12.21 3.77
C GLN A 284 -7.03 -13.66 3.81
N GLN A 285 -7.52 -14.50 4.74
CA GLN A 285 -7.15 -15.91 4.80
C GLN A 285 -7.57 -16.67 3.52
N LYS A 286 -8.74 -16.38 2.95
CA LYS A 286 -9.20 -17.01 1.71
C LYS A 286 -8.24 -16.73 0.53
N ILE A 287 -7.63 -15.55 0.49
CA ILE A 287 -6.63 -15.21 -0.52
C ILE A 287 -5.39 -16.08 -0.34
N ALA A 288 -4.90 -16.20 0.88
CA ALA A 288 -3.76 -17.06 1.20
C ALA A 288 -4.03 -18.54 0.84
N ASP A 289 -5.23 -19.04 1.17
CA ASP A 289 -5.65 -20.40 0.87
C ASP A 289 -5.74 -20.67 -0.64
N ALA A 290 -6.26 -19.71 -1.41
CA ALA A 290 -6.34 -19.82 -2.88
C ALA A 290 -4.95 -19.94 -3.51
N PHE A 291 -3.99 -19.10 -3.09
CA PHE A 291 -2.62 -19.17 -3.60
C PHE A 291 -1.87 -20.45 -3.14
N ALA A 292 -2.14 -20.93 -1.92
CA ALA A 292 -1.59 -22.20 -1.44
C ALA A 292 -2.13 -23.39 -2.25
N ALA A 293 -3.45 -23.42 -2.51
CA ALA A 293 -4.09 -24.47 -3.32
C ALA A 293 -3.53 -24.54 -4.75
N LEU A 294 -3.21 -23.39 -5.33
CA LEU A 294 -2.58 -23.28 -6.66
C LEU A 294 -1.05 -23.51 -6.63
N LYS A 295 -0.46 -23.75 -5.45
CA LYS A 295 1.00 -23.87 -5.26
C LYS A 295 1.78 -22.65 -5.75
N LEU A 296 1.16 -21.45 -5.69
CA LEU A 296 1.80 -20.19 -6.03
C LEU A 296 2.53 -19.56 -4.83
N ILE A 297 2.26 -20.07 -3.62
CA ILE A 297 3.06 -19.85 -2.41
C ILE A 297 3.55 -21.20 -1.87
N PRO A 298 4.72 -21.25 -1.19
CA PRO A 298 5.38 -22.52 -0.83
C PRO A 298 4.68 -23.32 0.27
N LYS A 299 3.89 -22.65 1.12
CA LYS A 299 3.21 -23.28 2.27
C LYS A 299 1.92 -22.51 2.63
N PRO A 300 0.95 -23.18 3.29
CA PRO A 300 -0.18 -22.50 3.90
C PRO A 300 0.26 -21.47 4.92
N LEU A 301 -0.52 -20.41 5.08
CA LEU A 301 -0.28 -19.30 6.00
C LEU A 301 -1.45 -19.19 6.98
N VAL A 302 -1.17 -18.60 8.13
CA VAL A 302 -2.18 -18.15 9.10
C VAL A 302 -2.13 -16.64 9.19
N ILE A 303 -3.10 -15.98 8.59
CA ILE A 303 -3.12 -14.51 8.52
C ILE A 303 -3.25 -13.88 9.90
N ARG A 304 -4.03 -14.50 10.79
CA ARG A 304 -4.24 -14.00 12.17
C ARG A 304 -2.93 -13.80 12.95
N ASP A 305 -1.90 -14.61 12.68
CA ASP A 305 -0.63 -14.57 13.41
C ASP A 305 0.19 -13.30 13.13
N VAL A 306 -0.17 -12.58 12.09
CA VAL A 306 0.49 -11.33 11.68
C VAL A 306 -0.45 -10.12 11.72
N VAL A 307 -1.58 -10.22 12.41
CA VAL A 307 -2.46 -9.07 12.68
C VAL A 307 -1.96 -8.34 13.92
N TRP A 308 -1.74 -7.04 13.80
CA TRP A 308 -1.37 -6.18 14.92
C TRP A 308 -2.55 -5.96 15.86
N THR A 309 -2.30 -6.09 17.15
CA THR A 309 -3.29 -5.76 18.18
C THR A 309 -2.98 -4.37 18.71
N PRO A 310 -3.84 -3.36 18.43
CA PRO A 310 -3.61 -2.02 18.96
C PRO A 310 -3.72 -2.00 20.49
N PRO A 311 -2.94 -1.15 21.20
CA PRO A 311 -3.11 -0.91 22.62
C PRO A 311 -4.53 -0.48 22.97
N ALA A 312 -4.96 -0.73 24.21
CA ALA A 312 -6.33 -0.39 24.66
C ALA A 312 -6.65 1.12 24.50
N SER A 313 -5.65 2.00 24.66
CA SER A 313 -5.77 3.44 24.41
C SER A 313 -6.25 3.78 22.99
N LEU A 314 -5.78 3.05 21.99
CA LEU A 314 -6.14 3.26 20.59
C LEU A 314 -7.46 2.59 20.19
N GLN A 315 -7.85 1.50 20.86
CA GLN A 315 -9.13 0.81 20.61
C GLN A 315 -10.33 1.67 20.99
N THR A 316 -10.26 2.39 22.10
CA THR A 316 -11.34 3.27 22.58
C THR A 316 -11.51 4.53 21.74
N ALA A 317 -10.44 5.04 21.12
CA ALA A 317 -10.50 6.19 20.21
C ALA A 317 -11.20 5.83 18.88
N ALA A 318 -11.00 4.61 18.39
CA ALA A 318 -11.61 4.12 17.15
C ALA A 318 -13.12 3.77 17.28
N ALA A 319 -13.63 3.63 18.49
CA ALA A 319 -15.03 3.27 18.77
C ALA A 319 -15.95 4.49 18.95
N LYS A 320 -15.43 5.72 18.88
CA LYS A 320 -16.29 6.93 18.91
C LYS A 320 -16.86 7.14 17.51
N PRO A 321 -18.20 7.26 17.37
CA PRO A 321 -18.89 7.48 16.10
C PRO A 321 -18.55 8.83 15.48
#